data_d968264eb1839973fbadfb55e3e444c7
#
_entry.id   d968264eb1839973fbadfb55e3e444c7
#
_cell.length_a   1.000
_cell.length_b   1.000
_cell.length_c   1.000
_cell.angle_alpha   90.00
_cell.angle_beta   90.00
_cell.angle_gamma   90.00
#
_symmetry.space_group_name_H-M   'P 1'
#
loop_
_entity.id
_entity.type
_entity.pdbx_description
1 polymer ?
#
loop_
_entity_poly.entity_id
_entity_poly.type
_entity_poly.pdbx_seq_one_letter_code
_entity_poly.pdbx_strand_id
1 'polypeptide(L)'
;MKYKIEKNTVQETLIIPLYARKVCSQLYPNLYRDETAVSLINEIDYDFSEAEKNSRRLMQRFGSLEVAMRQNDLAFEVKDYLKIHPNAAVVNLGCGLDNTGRSCDNGSCKIYNLDFSDVIAVRNKLLPAGDREENIPCDLNNTEWFSKIDAADDAYFAVSDAKSELSPWDSRLQVTSRGYMLGYNDLRDPSVSGFFRFLAKVGDGMMKMQIVKIKF
;
A
#
# COMPACT_ATOMS: atom_id res chain seq x y z
N MET A 1 7.43 -9.88 24.37
CA MET A 1 6.92 -11.17 23.81
C MET A 1 6.61 -10.93 22.35
N LYS A 2 7.11 -11.75 21.42
CA LYS A 2 6.82 -11.59 19.99
C LYS A 2 5.40 -12.02 19.67
N TYR A 3 4.78 -11.38 18.69
CA TYR A 3 3.45 -11.74 18.21
C TYR A 3 3.53 -12.96 17.30
N LYS A 4 2.80 -14.02 17.64
CA LYS A 4 2.76 -15.25 16.83
C LYS A 4 1.72 -15.13 15.74
N ILE A 5 2.14 -15.28 14.49
CA ILE A 5 1.25 -15.32 13.31
C ILE A 5 0.66 -16.73 13.17
N GLU A 6 -0.63 -16.81 12.96
CA GLU A 6 -1.34 -18.07 12.68
C GLU A 6 -1.11 -18.48 11.22
N LYS A 7 -0.47 -19.66 11.05
CA LYS A 7 -0.23 -20.23 9.71
C LYS A 7 -1.53 -20.69 9.06
N ASN A 8 -1.57 -20.64 7.73
CA ASN A 8 -2.73 -20.99 6.89
C ASN A 8 -3.98 -20.14 7.17
N THR A 9 -3.79 -18.92 7.63
CA THR A 9 -4.84 -17.92 7.83
C THR A 9 -4.55 -16.66 7.01
N VAL A 10 -5.50 -15.73 6.98
CA VAL A 10 -5.31 -14.40 6.36
C VAL A 10 -4.13 -13.66 6.99
N GLN A 11 -3.83 -13.89 8.28
CA GLN A 11 -2.69 -13.26 8.95
C GLN A 11 -1.35 -13.60 8.28
N GLU A 12 -1.19 -14.80 7.73
CA GLU A 12 0.05 -15.18 7.02
C GLU A 12 0.26 -14.35 5.75
N THR A 13 -0.81 -13.89 5.10
CA THR A 13 -0.71 -13.04 3.90
C THR A 13 -0.12 -11.66 4.20
N LEU A 14 -0.18 -11.20 5.46
CA LEU A 14 0.41 -9.94 5.90
C LEU A 14 1.95 -9.97 5.86
N ILE A 15 2.53 -11.16 6.00
CA ILE A 15 3.98 -11.36 6.13
C ILE A 15 4.70 -11.04 4.81
N ILE A 16 4.14 -11.46 3.68
CA ILE A 16 4.79 -11.33 2.37
C ILE A 16 5.04 -9.86 2.01
N PRO A 17 4.03 -8.96 2.02
CA PRO A 17 4.24 -7.55 1.73
C PRO A 17 5.12 -6.85 2.77
N LEU A 18 4.96 -7.19 4.04
CA LEU A 18 5.76 -6.63 5.12
C LEU A 18 7.25 -6.96 4.94
N TYR A 19 7.56 -8.23 4.67
CA TYR A 19 8.93 -8.67 4.44
C TYR A 19 9.54 -8.06 3.18
N ALA A 20 8.75 -7.95 2.10
CA ALA A 20 9.16 -7.31 0.86
C ALA A 20 9.56 -5.84 1.07
N ARG A 21 8.80 -5.07 1.86
CA ARG A 21 9.10 -3.68 2.23
C ARG A 21 10.37 -3.57 3.06
N LYS A 22 10.56 -4.46 4.05
CA LYS A 22 11.82 -4.56 4.79
C LYS A 22 13.01 -4.79 3.85
N VAL A 23 12.92 -5.75 2.95
CA VAL A 23 13.99 -6.08 1.99
C VAL A 23 14.29 -4.89 1.09
N CYS A 24 13.26 -4.22 0.56
CA CYS A 24 13.43 -3.03 -0.27
C CYS A 24 14.12 -1.89 0.50
N SER A 25 13.71 -1.62 1.74
CA SER A 25 14.33 -0.60 2.59
C SER A 25 15.81 -0.86 2.84
N GLN A 26 16.21 -2.13 2.91
CA GLN A 26 17.61 -2.52 3.12
C GLN A 26 18.45 -2.47 1.83
N LEU A 27 17.86 -2.84 0.70
CA LEU A 27 18.59 -2.90 -0.58
C LEU A 27 18.62 -1.55 -1.32
N TYR A 28 17.61 -0.72 -1.12
CA TYR A 28 17.41 0.54 -1.84
C TYR A 28 17.07 1.71 -0.89
N PRO A 29 17.92 2.00 0.13
CA PRO A 29 17.59 2.95 1.19
C PRO A 29 17.43 4.40 0.70
N ASN A 30 17.94 4.74 -0.48
CA ASN A 30 17.78 6.07 -1.08
C ASN A 30 16.47 6.20 -1.86
N LEU A 31 15.89 5.07 -2.28
CA LEU A 31 14.65 5.02 -3.05
C LEU A 31 13.42 4.82 -2.15
N TYR A 32 13.57 3.95 -1.14
CA TYR A 32 12.48 3.56 -0.26
C TYR A 32 12.97 3.32 1.17
N ARG A 33 12.25 3.86 2.15
CA ARG A 33 12.51 3.66 3.57
C ARG A 33 11.22 3.38 4.31
N ASP A 34 11.15 2.20 4.94
CA ASP A 34 10.04 1.81 5.81
C ASP A 34 10.60 1.22 7.12
N GLU A 35 10.91 2.09 8.06
CA GLU A 35 11.42 1.71 9.37
C GLU A 35 10.35 0.94 10.17
N THR A 36 9.07 1.20 9.91
CA THR A 36 7.97 0.45 10.51
C THR A 36 8.01 -1.01 10.09
N ALA A 37 8.16 -1.30 8.80
CA ALA A 37 8.26 -2.69 8.33
C ALA A 37 9.50 -3.38 8.91
N VAL A 38 10.63 -2.68 9.02
CA VAL A 38 11.86 -3.22 9.63
C VAL A 38 11.65 -3.55 11.10
N SER A 39 10.98 -2.67 11.86
CA SER A 39 10.67 -2.90 13.29
C SER A 39 9.69 -4.06 13.46
N LEU A 40 8.57 -4.05 12.75
CA LEU A 40 7.51 -5.05 12.87
C LEU A 40 8.00 -6.48 12.62
N ILE A 41 8.89 -6.68 11.64
CA ILE A 41 9.50 -8.01 11.39
C ILE A 41 10.21 -8.54 12.63
N ASN A 42 10.81 -7.70 13.45
CA ASN A 42 11.49 -8.11 14.67
C ASN A 42 10.52 -8.46 15.81
N GLU A 43 9.30 -7.93 15.77
CA GLU A 43 8.25 -8.14 16.76
C GLU A 43 7.37 -9.37 16.46
N ILE A 44 7.50 -9.94 15.27
CA ILE A 44 6.73 -11.10 14.81
C ILE A 44 7.51 -12.39 15.08
N ASP A 45 6.81 -13.40 15.65
CA ASP A 45 7.29 -14.77 15.79
C ASP A 45 6.84 -15.59 14.56
N TYR A 46 7.68 -15.56 13.54
CA TYR A 46 7.48 -16.29 12.29
C TYR A 46 8.83 -16.74 11.73
N ASP A 47 8.88 -17.89 11.09
CA ASP A 47 10.09 -18.41 10.46
C ASP A 47 10.31 -17.72 9.09
N PHE A 48 11.20 -16.74 9.07
CA PHE A 48 11.58 -16.01 7.87
C PHE A 48 12.72 -16.66 7.07
N SER A 49 13.21 -17.83 7.46
CA SER A 49 14.40 -18.45 6.85
C SER A 49 14.24 -18.71 5.35
N GLU A 50 13.07 -19.16 4.92
CA GLU A 50 12.76 -19.35 3.50
C GLU A 50 12.63 -18.01 2.76
N ALA A 51 11.95 -17.02 3.34
CA ALA A 51 11.84 -15.69 2.78
C ALA A 51 13.22 -15.02 2.65
N GLU A 52 14.09 -15.17 3.63
CA GLU A 52 15.47 -14.65 3.60
C GLU A 52 16.30 -15.32 2.50
N LYS A 53 16.27 -16.65 2.38
CA LYS A 53 16.94 -17.39 1.31
C LYS A 53 16.44 -16.94 -0.07
N ASN A 54 15.13 -16.75 -0.21
CA ASN A 54 14.52 -16.35 -1.45
C ASN A 54 14.80 -14.89 -1.81
N SER A 55 14.91 -13.99 -0.82
CA SER A 55 15.16 -12.55 -1.03
C SER A 55 16.46 -12.26 -1.81
N ARG A 56 17.39 -13.19 -1.85
CA ARG A 56 18.63 -13.11 -2.64
C ARG A 56 18.42 -13.40 -4.12
N ARG A 57 17.29 -14.02 -4.50
CA ARG A 57 16.97 -14.34 -5.90
C ARG A 57 16.54 -13.07 -6.65
N LEU A 58 16.94 -12.94 -7.90
CA LEU A 58 16.71 -11.77 -8.73
C LEU A 58 15.21 -11.40 -8.82
N MET A 59 14.35 -12.38 -9.07
CA MET A 59 12.90 -12.14 -9.18
C MET A 59 12.26 -11.73 -7.86
N GLN A 60 12.72 -12.25 -6.74
CA GLN A 60 12.22 -11.83 -5.40
C GLN A 60 12.66 -10.41 -5.05
N ARG A 61 13.88 -10.03 -5.43
CA ARG A 61 14.34 -8.65 -5.28
C ARG A 61 13.51 -7.69 -6.14
N PHE A 62 13.19 -8.09 -7.36
CA PHE A 62 12.28 -7.33 -8.22
C PHE A 62 10.88 -7.23 -7.61
N GLY A 63 10.29 -8.35 -7.16
CA GLY A 63 8.99 -8.33 -6.47
C GLY A 63 8.97 -7.46 -5.21
N SER A 64 10.05 -7.47 -4.41
CA SER A 64 10.16 -6.58 -3.24
C SER A 64 10.21 -5.11 -3.63
N LEU A 65 10.88 -4.78 -4.72
CA LEU A 65 10.92 -3.43 -5.26
C LEU A 65 9.52 -2.98 -5.72
N GLU A 66 8.80 -3.83 -6.45
CA GLU A 66 7.44 -3.54 -6.93
C GLU A 66 6.46 -3.28 -5.78
N VAL A 67 6.49 -4.12 -4.74
CA VAL A 67 5.64 -3.93 -3.54
C VAL A 67 5.92 -2.58 -2.87
N ALA A 68 7.18 -2.20 -2.73
CA ALA A 68 7.57 -0.96 -2.10
C ALA A 68 7.24 0.26 -2.97
N MET A 69 7.47 0.18 -4.28
CA MET A 69 7.19 1.29 -5.19
C MET A 69 5.70 1.57 -5.29
N ARG A 70 4.86 0.54 -5.28
CA ARG A 70 3.41 0.71 -5.21
C ARG A 70 2.99 1.54 -4.00
N GLN A 71 3.50 1.21 -2.82
CA GLN A 71 3.20 1.95 -1.61
C GLN A 71 3.68 3.41 -1.72
N ASN A 72 4.87 3.61 -2.25
CA ASN A 72 5.45 4.94 -2.42
C ASN A 72 4.64 5.81 -3.39
N ASP A 73 4.17 5.24 -4.50
CA ASP A 73 3.38 5.96 -5.49
C ASP A 73 1.98 6.30 -4.96
N LEU A 74 1.34 5.38 -4.23
CA LEU A 74 0.07 5.67 -3.54
C LEU A 74 0.24 6.79 -2.50
N ALA A 75 1.31 6.73 -1.70
CA ALA A 75 1.60 7.78 -0.74
C ALA A 75 1.88 9.13 -1.42
N PHE A 76 2.51 9.13 -2.58
CA PHE A 76 2.73 10.35 -3.37
C PHE A 76 1.40 10.98 -3.82
N GLU A 77 0.48 10.19 -4.37
CA GLU A 77 -0.85 10.67 -4.78
C GLU A 77 -1.66 11.24 -3.62
N VAL A 78 -1.68 10.52 -2.50
CA VAL A 78 -2.38 10.99 -1.29
C VAL A 78 -1.78 12.31 -0.81
N LYS A 79 -0.46 12.42 -0.71
CA LYS A 79 0.21 13.66 -0.28
C LYS A 79 -0.03 14.81 -1.26
N ASP A 80 -0.07 14.54 -2.56
CA ASP A 80 -0.35 15.57 -3.56
C ASP A 80 -1.79 16.09 -3.44
N TYR A 81 -2.74 15.18 -3.21
CA TYR A 81 -4.14 15.55 -2.95
C TYR A 81 -4.29 16.37 -1.67
N LEU A 82 -3.65 15.94 -0.58
CA LEU A 82 -3.73 16.62 0.72
C LEU A 82 -3.13 18.03 0.72
N LYS A 83 -2.30 18.40 -0.26
CA LYS A 83 -1.84 19.80 -0.43
C LYS A 83 -2.99 20.75 -0.77
N ILE A 84 -4.01 20.26 -1.47
CA ILE A 84 -5.17 21.03 -1.92
C ILE A 84 -6.34 20.84 -0.95
N HIS A 85 -6.48 19.63 -0.38
CA HIS A 85 -7.56 19.21 0.50
C HIS A 85 -7.01 18.72 1.85
N PRO A 86 -6.48 19.62 2.72
CA PRO A 86 -5.72 19.22 3.91
C PRO A 86 -6.54 18.47 4.96
N ASN A 87 -7.85 18.63 4.96
CA ASN A 87 -8.76 17.96 5.91
C ASN A 87 -9.45 16.71 5.34
N ALA A 88 -9.03 16.24 4.16
CA ALA A 88 -9.64 15.08 3.53
C ALA A 88 -9.47 13.81 4.36
N ALA A 89 -10.42 12.88 4.23
CA ALA A 89 -10.30 11.54 4.77
C ALA A 89 -9.37 10.69 3.89
N VAL A 90 -8.37 10.07 4.51
CA VAL A 90 -7.50 9.07 3.86
C VAL A 90 -8.00 7.69 4.22
N VAL A 91 -8.54 6.97 3.27
CA VAL A 91 -9.11 5.63 3.51
C VAL A 91 -8.19 4.56 2.90
N ASN A 92 -7.60 3.74 3.76
CA ASN A 92 -6.69 2.66 3.39
C ASN A 92 -7.45 1.32 3.41
N LEU A 93 -7.89 0.87 2.25
CA LEU A 93 -8.66 -0.36 2.08
C LEU A 93 -7.73 -1.57 1.99
N GLY A 94 -8.01 -2.62 2.77
CA GLY A 94 -7.13 -3.78 2.86
C GLY A 94 -5.78 -3.42 3.48
N CYS A 95 -5.81 -2.65 4.57
CA CYS A 95 -4.63 -1.98 5.14
C CYS A 95 -3.54 -2.92 5.64
N GLY A 96 -3.88 -4.15 6.03
CA GLY A 96 -2.91 -5.09 6.60
C GLY A 96 -2.04 -4.47 7.68
N LEU A 97 -0.74 -4.67 7.55
CA LEU A 97 0.30 -4.05 8.41
C LEU A 97 1.05 -2.92 7.68
N ASP A 98 0.40 -2.27 6.72
CA ASP A 98 1.02 -1.16 6.02
C ASP A 98 0.85 0.16 6.80
N ASN A 99 1.74 1.11 6.57
CA ASN A 99 1.76 2.41 7.22
C ASN A 99 1.52 3.57 6.23
N THR A 100 0.98 3.30 5.06
CA THR A 100 0.79 4.31 3.99
C THR A 100 -0.02 5.49 4.50
N GLY A 101 -1.17 5.25 5.13
CA GLY A 101 -1.99 6.31 5.71
C GLY A 101 -1.18 7.20 6.66
N ARG A 102 -0.51 6.59 7.65
CA ARG A 102 0.33 7.32 8.62
C ARG A 102 1.45 8.12 7.97
N SER A 103 2.07 7.57 6.93
CA SER A 103 3.14 8.27 6.20
C SER A 103 2.64 9.50 5.44
N CYS A 104 1.35 9.60 5.22
CA CYS A 104 0.69 10.71 4.54
C CYS A 104 0.08 11.75 5.50
N ASP A 105 0.11 11.50 6.82
CA ASP A 105 -0.45 12.40 7.81
C ASP A 105 0.16 13.81 7.71
N ASN A 106 -0.69 14.77 7.39
CA ASN A 106 -0.34 16.20 7.26
C ASN A 106 -0.66 17.03 8.50
N GLY A 107 -1.10 16.36 9.60
CA GLY A 107 -1.51 17.03 10.85
C GLY A 107 -2.98 17.47 10.88
N SER A 108 -3.75 17.33 9.80
CA SER A 108 -5.13 17.76 9.68
C SER A 108 -6.08 16.69 9.15
N CYS A 109 -5.60 15.80 8.27
CA CYS A 109 -6.39 14.72 7.69
C CYS A 109 -6.76 13.66 8.75
N LYS A 110 -7.89 12.98 8.55
CA LYS A 110 -8.24 11.75 9.26
C LYS A 110 -7.85 10.53 8.44
N ILE A 111 -7.38 9.48 9.09
CA ILE A 111 -6.89 8.27 8.46
C ILE A 111 -7.71 7.09 8.94
N TYR A 112 -8.30 6.37 8.02
CA TYR A 112 -9.11 5.18 8.28
C TYR A 112 -8.44 3.96 7.66
N ASN A 113 -8.05 3.00 8.50
CA ASN A 113 -7.45 1.74 8.08
C ASN A 113 -8.50 0.62 8.17
N LEU A 114 -8.92 0.09 7.04
CA LEU A 114 -10.00 -0.88 6.93
C LEU A 114 -9.46 -2.24 6.50
N ASP A 115 -9.86 -3.30 7.22
CA ASP A 115 -9.55 -4.68 6.87
C ASP A 115 -10.46 -5.65 7.63
N PHE A 116 -10.33 -6.95 7.39
CA PHE A 116 -11.03 -7.98 8.15
C PHE A 116 -10.73 -7.90 9.64
N SER A 117 -11.66 -8.36 10.46
CA SER A 117 -11.58 -8.23 11.92
C SER A 117 -10.34 -8.89 12.54
N ASP A 118 -9.90 -10.03 12.01
CA ASP A 118 -8.69 -10.73 12.46
C ASP A 118 -7.42 -9.97 12.07
N VAL A 119 -7.39 -9.34 10.90
CA VAL A 119 -6.29 -8.46 10.45
C VAL A 119 -6.21 -7.21 11.34
N ILE A 120 -7.34 -6.55 11.57
CA ILE A 120 -7.40 -5.38 12.45
C ILE A 120 -6.99 -5.73 13.89
N ALA A 121 -7.34 -6.93 14.38
CA ALA A 121 -6.88 -7.39 15.69
C ALA A 121 -5.35 -7.53 15.76
N VAL A 122 -4.70 -8.04 14.72
CA VAL A 122 -3.24 -8.08 14.60
C VAL A 122 -2.67 -6.67 14.53
N ARG A 123 -3.24 -5.82 13.65
CA ARG A 123 -2.81 -4.44 13.48
C ARG A 123 -2.85 -3.66 14.78
N ASN A 124 -3.92 -3.74 15.55
CA ASN A 124 -4.06 -3.02 16.82
C ASN A 124 -2.99 -3.40 17.85
N LYS A 125 -2.43 -4.60 17.76
CA LYS A 125 -1.34 -5.06 18.64
C LYS A 125 0.04 -4.63 18.16
N LEU A 126 0.29 -4.71 16.86
CA LEU A 126 1.61 -4.49 16.27
C LEU A 126 1.80 -3.05 15.77
N LEU A 127 0.73 -2.42 15.29
CA LEU A 127 0.71 -1.08 14.71
C LEU A 127 -0.55 -0.32 15.17
N PRO A 128 -0.66 0.00 16.48
CA PRO A 128 -1.83 0.66 17.03
C PRO A 128 -2.08 2.01 16.34
N ALA A 129 -3.35 2.39 16.24
CA ALA A 129 -3.76 3.66 15.63
C ALA A 129 -3.18 4.86 16.40
N GLY A 130 -2.76 5.89 15.68
CA GLY A 130 -2.38 7.19 16.22
C GLY A 130 -3.60 8.08 16.45
N ASP A 131 -3.36 9.33 16.90
CA ASP A 131 -4.42 10.27 17.31
C ASP A 131 -5.43 10.60 16.18
N ARG A 132 -4.99 10.58 14.91
CA ARG A 132 -5.82 10.85 13.72
C ARG A 132 -6.09 9.61 12.89
N GLU A 133 -5.78 8.45 13.43
CA GLU A 133 -6.01 7.16 12.77
C GLU A 133 -7.16 6.41 13.45
N GLU A 134 -7.93 5.69 12.66
CA GLU A 134 -8.93 4.75 13.13
C GLU A 134 -8.75 3.41 12.39
N ASN A 135 -8.69 2.32 13.13
CA ASN A 135 -8.63 0.96 12.60
C ASN A 135 -10.04 0.35 12.64
N ILE A 136 -10.66 0.16 11.48
CA ILE A 136 -12.05 -0.27 11.35
C ILE A 136 -12.11 -1.70 10.85
N PRO A 137 -12.58 -2.65 11.68
CA PRO A 137 -12.87 -4.00 11.22
C PRO A 137 -14.12 -4.03 10.33
N CYS A 138 -13.98 -4.52 9.10
CA CYS A 138 -15.10 -4.66 8.17
C CYS A 138 -14.81 -5.67 7.08
N ASP A 139 -15.87 -6.15 6.43
CA ASP A 139 -15.79 -6.77 5.12
C ASP A 139 -16.00 -5.69 4.06
N LEU A 140 -15.01 -5.48 3.20
CA LEU A 140 -15.06 -4.43 2.16
C LEU A 140 -16.13 -4.69 1.09
N ASN A 141 -16.65 -5.93 0.98
CA ASN A 141 -17.81 -6.24 0.12
C ASN A 141 -19.13 -5.72 0.68
N ASN A 142 -19.17 -5.40 1.99
CA ASN A 142 -20.34 -4.80 2.62
C ASN A 142 -20.14 -3.29 2.70
N THR A 143 -21.05 -2.52 2.11
CA THR A 143 -20.96 -1.05 2.02
C THR A 143 -21.22 -0.31 3.34
N GLU A 144 -21.57 -1.01 4.44
CA GLU A 144 -21.82 -0.39 5.75
C GLU A 144 -20.64 0.42 6.28
N TRP A 145 -19.41 0.09 5.88
CA TRP A 145 -18.22 0.84 6.30
C TRP A 145 -18.20 2.30 5.82
N PHE A 146 -18.91 2.64 4.72
CA PHE A 146 -19.03 4.03 4.26
C PHE A 146 -19.63 4.94 5.35
N SER A 147 -20.58 4.44 6.15
CA SER A 147 -21.20 5.20 7.23
C SER A 147 -20.26 5.50 8.40
N LYS A 148 -19.11 4.81 8.46
CA LYS A 148 -18.09 5.00 9.51
C LYS A 148 -17.02 6.01 9.13
N ILE A 149 -17.01 6.45 7.87
CA ILE A 149 -16.05 7.42 7.36
C ILE A 149 -16.67 8.81 7.43
N ASP A 150 -16.09 9.70 8.21
CA ASP A 150 -16.44 11.13 8.17
C ASP A 150 -15.88 11.68 6.85
N ALA A 151 -16.60 11.47 5.75
CA ALA A 151 -16.22 11.98 4.44
C ALA A 151 -16.57 13.46 4.37
N ALA A 152 -15.55 14.30 4.44
CA ALA A 152 -15.73 15.72 4.16
C ALA A 152 -15.59 16.00 2.66
N ASP A 153 -14.81 15.20 1.92
CA ASP A 153 -14.47 15.40 0.50
C ASP A 153 -14.14 14.07 -0.20
N ASP A 154 -13.90 14.09 -1.48
CA ASP A 154 -13.78 12.99 -2.45
C ASP A 154 -13.00 11.72 -2.02
N ALA A 155 -13.40 10.56 -2.56
CA ALA A 155 -12.75 9.26 -2.33
C ALA A 155 -11.83 8.84 -3.49
N TYR A 156 -10.71 8.14 -3.17
CA TYR A 156 -9.78 7.55 -4.14
C TYR A 156 -9.88 6.02 -4.13
N PHE A 157 -9.92 5.40 -5.31
CA PHE A 157 -9.99 3.95 -5.49
C PHE A 157 -8.93 3.45 -6.47
N ALA A 158 -8.46 2.20 -6.29
CA ALA A 158 -7.65 1.50 -7.26
C ALA A 158 -8.49 0.43 -7.99
N VAL A 159 -8.54 0.49 -9.33
CA VAL A 159 -9.23 -0.48 -10.19
C VAL A 159 -8.37 -0.86 -11.40
N SER A 160 -8.61 -2.02 -12.03
CA SER A 160 -7.70 -2.57 -13.06
C SER A 160 -7.84 -1.92 -14.45
N ASP A 161 -9.02 -1.46 -14.84
CA ASP A 161 -9.25 -0.60 -16.02
C ASP A 161 -10.25 0.50 -15.67
N ALA A 162 -9.75 1.47 -14.94
CA ALA A 162 -10.55 2.52 -14.36
C ALA A 162 -11.29 3.36 -15.39
N LYS A 163 -10.69 3.59 -16.55
CA LYS A 163 -11.30 4.49 -17.53
C LYS A 163 -12.55 3.85 -18.15
N SER A 164 -12.50 2.57 -18.50
CA SER A 164 -13.65 1.87 -19.08
C SER A 164 -14.70 1.48 -18.04
N GLU A 165 -14.28 1.20 -16.81
CA GLU A 165 -15.19 0.76 -15.75
C GLU A 165 -15.87 1.93 -15.02
N LEU A 166 -15.16 3.02 -14.78
CA LEU A 166 -15.66 4.13 -13.96
C LEU A 166 -16.28 5.28 -14.79
N SER A 167 -15.80 5.54 -16.01
CA SER A 167 -16.39 6.61 -16.85
C SER A 167 -17.89 6.47 -17.11
N PRO A 168 -18.49 5.27 -17.16
CA PRO A 168 -19.94 5.12 -17.28
C PRO A 168 -20.73 5.47 -16.03
N TRP A 169 -20.10 5.52 -14.84
CA TRP A 169 -20.81 5.76 -13.59
C TRP A 169 -21.33 7.19 -13.45
N ASP A 170 -20.53 8.17 -13.87
CA ASP A 170 -20.93 9.59 -13.89
C ASP A 170 -20.13 10.32 -14.96
N SER A 171 -20.81 11.11 -15.79
CA SER A 171 -20.21 11.88 -16.88
C SER A 171 -19.26 12.99 -16.41
N ARG A 172 -19.29 13.34 -15.12
CA ARG A 172 -18.39 14.33 -14.50
C ARG A 172 -17.04 13.73 -14.12
N LEU A 173 -16.93 12.41 -14.08
CA LEU A 173 -15.70 11.72 -13.66
C LEU A 173 -14.57 11.99 -14.64
N GLN A 174 -13.48 12.54 -14.12
CA GLN A 174 -12.21 12.65 -14.83
C GLN A 174 -11.29 11.53 -14.34
N VAL A 175 -11.13 10.50 -15.16
CA VAL A 175 -10.31 9.34 -14.86
C VAL A 175 -8.97 9.45 -15.56
N THR A 176 -7.88 9.48 -14.78
CA THR A 176 -6.50 9.40 -15.28
C THR A 176 -5.81 8.17 -14.70
N SER A 177 -4.98 7.51 -15.50
CA SER A 177 -4.26 6.32 -15.07
C SER A 177 -2.83 6.31 -15.58
N ARG A 178 -1.96 5.54 -14.91
CA ARG A 178 -0.57 5.30 -15.31
C ARG A 178 -0.16 3.87 -14.99
N GLY A 179 0.92 3.41 -15.62
CA GLY A 179 1.49 2.10 -15.37
C GLY A 179 1.86 1.91 -13.90
N TYR A 180 1.63 0.70 -13.41
CA TYR A 180 1.77 0.33 -12.01
C TYR A 180 3.22 0.01 -11.60
N MET A 181 3.95 -0.71 -12.48
CA MET A 181 5.28 -1.22 -12.13
C MET A 181 6.39 -0.18 -12.31
N LEU A 182 6.31 0.67 -13.34
CA LEU A 182 7.25 1.79 -13.50
C LEU A 182 7.00 2.91 -12.50
N GLY A 183 5.76 3.09 -12.08
CA GLY A 183 5.35 4.12 -11.13
C GLY A 183 5.66 5.55 -11.58
N TYR A 184 5.73 6.45 -10.62
CA TYR A 184 5.96 7.88 -10.88
C TYR A 184 7.39 8.22 -11.27
N ASN A 185 8.37 7.47 -10.74
CA ASN A 185 9.79 7.76 -10.90
C ASN A 185 10.45 6.93 -11.99
N ASP A 186 9.69 6.13 -12.75
CA ASP A 186 10.20 5.19 -13.76
C ASP A 186 11.36 4.32 -13.22
N LEU A 187 11.40 4.05 -11.90
CA LEU A 187 12.48 3.36 -11.20
C LEU A 187 13.88 3.98 -11.50
N ARG A 188 13.97 5.31 -11.62
CA ARG A 188 15.19 6.00 -12.08
C ARG A 188 16.29 6.12 -11.03
N ASP A 189 16.12 5.58 -9.81
CA ASP A 189 17.19 5.57 -8.82
C ASP A 189 18.41 4.80 -9.32
N PRO A 190 19.66 5.31 -9.14
CA PRO A 190 20.88 4.64 -9.57
C PRO A 190 21.09 3.24 -8.99
N SER A 191 20.51 2.94 -7.81
CA SER A 191 20.56 1.60 -7.20
C SER A 191 19.72 0.56 -7.92
N VAL A 192 18.77 0.98 -8.77
CA VAL A 192 17.90 0.09 -9.55
C VAL A 192 18.56 -0.24 -10.88
N SER A 193 18.77 -1.53 -11.14
CA SER A 193 19.40 -1.98 -12.40
C SER A 193 18.50 -1.66 -13.61
N GLY A 194 19.14 -1.42 -14.77
CA GLY A 194 18.43 -1.23 -16.03
C GLY A 194 17.55 -2.43 -16.41
N PHE A 195 17.96 -3.64 -15.98
CA PHE A 195 17.18 -4.86 -16.17
C PHE A 195 15.83 -4.82 -15.42
N PHE A 196 15.80 -4.31 -14.18
CA PHE A 196 14.55 -4.17 -13.43
C PHE A 196 13.63 -3.14 -14.07
N ARG A 197 14.16 -2.01 -14.57
CA ARG A 197 13.37 -1.05 -15.34
C ARG A 197 12.76 -1.64 -16.60
N PHE A 198 13.51 -2.48 -17.28
CA PHE A 198 13.01 -3.22 -18.45
C PHE A 198 11.90 -4.20 -18.08
N LEU A 199 12.08 -4.99 -17.00
CA LEU A 199 11.05 -5.91 -16.50
C LEU A 199 9.77 -5.16 -16.12
N ALA A 200 9.87 -4.04 -15.38
CA ALA A 200 8.73 -3.22 -15.00
C ALA A 200 7.97 -2.70 -16.23
N LYS A 201 8.68 -2.20 -17.24
CA LYS A 201 8.06 -1.74 -18.50
C LYS A 201 7.34 -2.87 -19.25
N VAL A 202 7.93 -4.06 -19.30
CA VAL A 202 7.28 -5.24 -19.89
C VAL A 202 6.07 -5.66 -19.07
N GLY A 203 6.20 -5.67 -17.73
CA GLY A 203 5.12 -6.00 -16.82
C GLY A 203 3.91 -5.06 -16.96
N ASP A 204 4.13 -3.75 -17.02
CA ASP A 204 3.04 -2.76 -17.28
C ASP A 204 2.32 -3.02 -18.59
N GLY A 205 3.06 -3.42 -19.64
CA GLY A 205 2.48 -3.77 -20.92
C GLY A 205 1.65 -5.06 -20.93
N MET A 206 2.05 -6.05 -20.10
CA MET A 206 1.43 -7.37 -20.06
C MET A 206 0.26 -7.45 -19.07
N MET A 207 0.45 -6.91 -17.86
CA MET A 207 -0.51 -7.08 -16.75
C MET A 207 -1.60 -6.01 -16.75
N LYS A 208 -1.42 -4.92 -17.49
CA LYS A 208 -2.36 -3.78 -17.57
C LYS A 208 -2.79 -3.24 -16.20
N MET A 209 -1.97 -3.45 -15.17
CA MET A 209 -2.22 -2.88 -13.85
C MET A 209 -1.91 -1.39 -13.86
N GLN A 210 -2.77 -0.60 -13.24
CA GLN A 210 -2.67 0.85 -13.29
C GLN A 210 -2.92 1.47 -11.92
N ILE A 211 -2.24 2.57 -11.64
CA ILE A 211 -2.62 3.52 -10.59
C ILE A 211 -3.62 4.48 -11.20
N VAL A 212 -4.75 4.67 -10.56
CA VAL A 212 -5.87 5.44 -11.07
C VAL A 212 -6.15 6.63 -10.16
N LYS A 213 -6.31 7.80 -10.77
CA LYS A 213 -6.77 9.02 -10.14
C LYS A 213 -8.13 9.40 -10.71
N ILE A 214 -9.11 9.56 -9.85
CA ILE A 214 -10.47 9.97 -10.19
C ILE A 214 -10.71 11.36 -9.60
N LYS A 215 -11.28 12.26 -10.40
CA LYS A 215 -11.81 13.54 -9.94
C LYS A 215 -13.29 13.61 -10.27
N PHE A 216 -14.08 14.11 -9.34
CA PHE A 216 -15.50 14.39 -9.47
C PHE A 216 -15.75 15.83 -9.90
#